data_b524f8a0ace74f23b8e65e8170220739
#
_entry.id   b524f8a0ace74f23b8e65e8170220739
#
_cell.length_a   1.000
_cell.length_b   1.000
_cell.length_c   1.000
_cell.angle_alpha   90.00
_cell.angle_beta   90.00
_cell.angle_gamma   90.00
#
_symmetry.space_group_name_H-M   'P 1'
#
loop_
_entity.id
_entity.type
_entity.pdbx_description
1 polymer ?
#
loop_
_entity_poly.entity_id
_entity_poly.type
_entity_poly.pdbx_seq_one_letter_code
_entity_poly.pdbx_strand_id
1 'polypeptide(L)'
;MLNKLLVALTSINGFIFFIIGVLWVVSPYDTGANFGILTIPEGMGRSSLIGDIGSYFFCIGTMMMLAAYTLKSIWFYAPAMLLSVTALFRVISWGIHDATFATQFIAVEILIVTLLLITSKRTSNN
;
A
#
# COMPACT_ATOMS: atom_id res chain seq x y z
N MET A 1 -10.04 24.38 0.13
CA MET A 1 -8.83 24.11 -0.69
C MET A 1 -8.00 22.95 -0.16
N LEU A 2 -7.64 22.95 1.11
CA LEU A 2 -6.87 21.86 1.70
C LEU A 2 -7.57 20.51 1.57
N ASN A 3 -8.88 20.44 1.80
CA ASN A 3 -9.63 19.19 1.69
C ASN A 3 -9.59 18.64 0.26
N LYS A 4 -9.70 19.48 -0.75
CA LYS A 4 -9.61 19.04 -2.14
C LYS A 4 -8.22 18.51 -2.46
N LEU A 5 -7.18 19.14 -1.92
CA LEU A 5 -5.81 18.68 -2.10
C LEU A 5 -5.61 17.29 -1.44
N LEU A 6 -6.11 17.10 -0.23
CA LEU A 6 -5.99 15.83 0.48
C LEU A 6 -6.71 14.70 -0.25
N VAL A 7 -7.90 14.96 -0.76
CA VAL A 7 -8.67 13.97 -1.55
C VAL A 7 -7.93 13.66 -2.86
N ALA A 8 -7.39 14.67 -3.52
CA ALA A 8 -6.63 14.47 -4.75
C ALA A 8 -5.38 13.63 -4.50
N LEU A 9 -4.64 13.91 -3.43
CA LEU A 9 -3.45 13.14 -3.06
C LEU A 9 -3.82 11.68 -2.74
N THR A 10 -4.93 11.46 -2.05
CA THR A 10 -5.42 10.10 -1.77
C THR A 10 -5.71 9.35 -3.07
N SER A 11 -6.40 9.99 -4.00
CA SER A 11 -6.74 9.39 -5.28
C SER A 11 -5.48 9.07 -6.11
N ILE A 12 -4.55 10.01 -6.18
CA ILE A 12 -3.30 9.83 -6.96
C ILE A 12 -2.48 8.68 -6.38
N ASN A 13 -2.28 8.65 -5.07
CA ASN A 13 -1.54 7.58 -4.43
C ASN A 13 -2.27 6.24 -4.56
N GLY A 14 -3.60 6.26 -4.48
CA GLY A 14 -4.41 5.06 -4.72
C GLY A 14 -4.20 4.50 -6.12
N PHE A 15 -4.17 5.36 -7.12
CA PHE A 15 -3.91 4.94 -8.50
C PHE A 15 -2.50 4.35 -8.65
N ILE A 16 -1.51 4.95 -7.99
CA ILE A 16 -0.13 4.43 -8.01
C ILE A 16 -0.08 3.02 -7.40
N PHE A 17 -0.69 2.81 -6.24
CA PHE A 17 -0.75 1.47 -5.62
C PHE A 17 -1.48 0.47 -6.50
N PHE A 18 -2.58 0.88 -7.11
CA PHE A 18 -3.34 0.05 -8.04
C PHE A 18 -2.44 -0.41 -9.20
N ILE A 19 -1.70 0.51 -9.81
CA ILE A 19 -0.80 0.19 -10.91
C ILE A 19 0.32 -0.75 -10.46
N ILE A 20 0.86 -0.56 -9.26
CA ILE A 20 1.88 -1.47 -8.71
C ILE A 20 1.30 -2.90 -8.62
N GLY A 21 0.06 -3.03 -8.18
CA GLY A 21 -0.62 -4.33 -8.14
C GLY A 21 -0.74 -4.96 -9.52
N VAL A 22 -1.11 -4.18 -10.52
CA VAL A 22 -1.18 -4.65 -11.91
C VAL A 22 0.21 -5.08 -12.41
N LEU A 23 1.24 -4.31 -12.10
CA LEU A 23 2.61 -4.62 -12.51
C LEU A 23 3.12 -5.92 -11.88
N TRP A 24 2.67 -6.27 -10.69
CA TRP A 24 3.02 -7.57 -10.09
C TRP A 24 2.52 -8.74 -10.91
N VAL A 25 1.40 -8.59 -11.59
CA VAL A 25 0.83 -9.64 -12.47
C VAL A 25 1.49 -9.62 -13.85
N VAL A 26 1.67 -8.42 -14.41
CA VAL A 26 2.13 -8.26 -15.80
C VAL A 26 3.66 -8.40 -15.90
N SER A 27 4.39 -7.88 -14.93
CA SER A 27 5.86 -7.81 -14.97
C SER A 27 6.44 -8.09 -13.58
N PRO A 28 6.27 -9.31 -13.04
CA PRO A 28 6.65 -9.61 -11.66
C PRO A 28 8.16 -9.51 -11.40
N TYR A 29 8.99 -9.83 -12.38
CA TYR A 29 10.44 -9.84 -12.18
C TYR A 29 10.98 -8.42 -11.98
N ASP A 30 10.60 -7.49 -12.85
CA ASP A 30 11.02 -6.10 -12.73
C ASP A 30 10.40 -5.44 -11.49
N THR A 31 9.13 -5.71 -11.25
CA THR A 31 8.42 -5.17 -10.08
C THR A 31 9.04 -5.68 -8.79
N GLY A 32 9.32 -6.99 -8.72
CA GLY A 32 9.97 -7.58 -7.56
C GLY A 32 11.34 -6.98 -7.28
N ALA A 33 12.13 -6.73 -8.33
CA ALA A 33 13.45 -6.14 -8.18
C ALA A 33 13.36 -4.77 -7.49
N ASN A 34 12.36 -3.97 -7.81
CA ASN A 34 12.14 -2.66 -7.18
C ASN A 34 11.81 -2.78 -5.68
N PHE A 35 11.34 -3.95 -5.25
CA PHE A 35 11.06 -4.25 -3.83
C PHE A 35 12.21 -5.02 -3.18
N GLY A 36 13.36 -5.15 -3.85
CA GLY A 36 14.49 -5.88 -3.31
C GLY A 36 14.39 -7.40 -3.47
N ILE A 37 13.42 -7.88 -4.22
CA ILE A 37 13.22 -9.31 -4.48
C ILE A 37 13.89 -9.64 -5.80
N LEU A 38 15.15 -10.07 -5.72
CA LEU A 38 15.97 -10.28 -6.91
C LEU A 38 15.72 -11.63 -7.58
N THR A 39 15.20 -12.61 -6.85
CA THR A 39 14.90 -13.94 -7.38
C THR A 39 13.45 -14.27 -7.07
N ILE A 40 12.66 -14.48 -8.12
CA ILE A 40 11.27 -14.89 -7.97
C ILE A 40 11.24 -16.42 -7.89
N PRO A 41 10.66 -16.99 -6.82
CA PRO A 41 10.58 -18.45 -6.68
C PRO A 41 9.73 -19.07 -7.78
N GLU A 42 9.77 -20.40 -7.88
CA GLU A 42 8.97 -21.15 -8.84
C GLU A 42 7.74 -21.76 -8.15
N GLY A 43 6.81 -22.27 -8.94
CA GLY A 43 5.66 -23.03 -8.47
C GLY A 43 4.81 -22.28 -7.47
N MET A 44 4.50 -22.92 -6.36
CA MET A 44 3.64 -22.36 -5.30
C MET A 44 4.20 -21.08 -4.72
N GLY A 45 5.52 -20.98 -4.58
CA GLY A 45 6.15 -19.76 -4.08
C GLY A 45 5.91 -18.57 -4.98
N ARG A 46 5.95 -18.78 -6.30
CA ARG A 46 5.65 -17.72 -7.27
C ARG A 46 4.18 -17.32 -7.19
N SER A 47 3.29 -18.29 -7.08
CA SER A 47 1.85 -18.03 -6.93
C SER A 47 1.57 -17.20 -5.69
N SER A 48 2.17 -17.56 -4.57
CA SER A 48 1.98 -16.85 -3.30
C SER A 48 2.54 -15.43 -3.38
N LEU A 49 3.72 -15.28 -3.94
CA LEU A 49 4.37 -13.97 -4.02
C LEU A 49 3.55 -13.00 -4.87
N ILE A 50 3.21 -13.39 -6.09
CA ILE A 50 2.45 -12.54 -7.01
C ILE A 50 1.03 -12.35 -6.49
N GLY A 51 0.38 -13.44 -6.06
CA GLY A 51 -1.00 -13.39 -5.59
C GLY A 51 -1.18 -12.54 -4.35
N ASP A 52 -0.32 -12.74 -3.35
CA ASP A 52 -0.48 -12.06 -2.06
C ASP A 52 -0.02 -10.60 -2.14
N ILE A 53 1.15 -10.33 -2.72
CA ILE A 53 1.66 -8.98 -2.80
C ILE A 53 0.93 -8.18 -3.87
N GLY A 54 0.70 -8.77 -5.05
CA GLY A 54 -0.02 -8.10 -6.13
C GLY A 54 -1.43 -7.69 -5.71
N SER A 55 -2.18 -8.61 -5.09
CA SER A 55 -3.53 -8.32 -4.63
C SER A 55 -3.54 -7.28 -3.50
N TYR A 56 -2.55 -7.32 -2.62
CA TYR A 56 -2.38 -6.35 -1.55
C TYR A 56 -2.32 -4.92 -2.12
N PHE A 57 -1.43 -4.67 -3.07
CA PHE A 57 -1.30 -3.35 -3.67
C PHE A 57 -2.52 -2.95 -4.49
N PHE A 58 -3.06 -3.90 -5.25
CA PHE A 58 -4.26 -3.66 -6.05
C PHE A 58 -5.44 -3.24 -5.16
N CYS A 59 -5.68 -3.98 -4.08
CA CYS A 59 -6.80 -3.71 -3.19
C CYS A 59 -6.62 -2.41 -2.40
N ILE A 60 -5.41 -2.14 -1.90
CA ILE A 60 -5.13 -0.89 -1.21
C ILE A 60 -5.40 0.29 -2.14
N GLY A 61 -4.88 0.22 -3.37
CA GLY A 61 -5.10 1.28 -4.35
C GLY A 61 -6.58 1.48 -4.67
N THR A 62 -7.31 0.39 -4.87
CA THR A 62 -8.75 0.43 -5.14
C THR A 62 -9.50 1.07 -3.97
N MET A 63 -9.18 0.66 -2.73
CA MET A 63 -9.83 1.21 -1.54
C MET A 63 -9.54 2.70 -1.38
N MET A 64 -8.32 3.13 -1.67
CA MET A 64 -7.97 4.54 -1.60
C MET A 64 -8.73 5.37 -2.65
N MET A 65 -8.90 4.84 -3.85
CA MET A 65 -9.71 5.51 -4.88
C MET A 65 -11.18 5.56 -4.48
N LEU A 66 -11.70 4.48 -3.89
CA LEU A 66 -13.06 4.47 -3.34
C LEU A 66 -13.22 5.48 -2.21
N ALA A 67 -12.20 5.62 -1.37
CA ALA A 67 -12.20 6.62 -0.31
C ALA A 67 -12.33 8.03 -0.88
N ALA A 68 -11.53 8.35 -1.89
CA ALA A 68 -11.56 9.66 -2.54
C ALA A 68 -12.90 9.93 -3.23
N TYR A 69 -13.51 8.89 -3.80
CA TYR A 69 -14.78 9.03 -4.52
C TYR A 69 -15.98 9.11 -3.57
N THR A 70 -16.04 8.23 -2.56
CA THR A 70 -17.22 8.11 -1.68
C THR A 70 -17.13 8.96 -0.42
N LEU A 71 -15.92 9.29 0.02
CA LEU A 71 -15.63 9.97 1.29
C LEU A 71 -16.17 9.24 2.51
N LYS A 72 -16.30 7.92 2.43
CA LYS A 72 -16.70 7.08 3.57
C LYS A 72 -15.48 6.65 4.36
N SER A 73 -15.54 6.78 5.68
CA SER A 73 -14.41 6.51 6.56
C SER A 73 -13.84 5.10 6.43
N ILE A 74 -14.70 4.12 6.17
CA ILE A 74 -14.26 2.71 6.03
C ILE A 74 -13.18 2.55 4.95
N TRP A 75 -13.34 3.26 3.82
CA TRP A 75 -12.39 3.17 2.71
C TRP A 75 -11.06 3.86 2.99
N PHE A 76 -11.02 4.78 3.97
CA PHE A 76 -9.76 5.34 4.46
C PHE A 76 -9.11 4.43 5.50
N TYR A 77 -9.89 3.89 6.42
CA TYR A 77 -9.36 3.12 7.54
C TYR A 77 -8.86 1.74 7.13
N ALA A 78 -9.52 1.07 6.18
CA ALA A 78 -9.10 -0.26 5.75
C ALA A 78 -7.67 -0.26 5.18
N PRO A 79 -7.32 0.57 4.18
CA PRO A 79 -5.94 0.62 3.71
C PRO A 79 -4.97 1.19 4.75
N ALA A 80 -5.42 2.11 5.61
CA ALA A 80 -4.57 2.62 6.68
C ALA A 80 -4.16 1.50 7.65
N MET A 81 -5.08 0.61 7.98
CA MET A 81 -4.77 -0.54 8.82
C MET A 81 -3.77 -1.47 8.17
N LEU A 82 -3.97 -1.79 6.89
CA LEU A 82 -3.07 -2.68 6.16
C LEU A 82 -1.65 -2.11 6.09
N LEU A 83 -1.53 -0.83 5.78
CA LEU A 83 -0.22 -0.18 5.67
C LEU A 83 0.45 -0.03 7.04
N SER A 84 -0.32 0.26 8.09
CA SER A 84 0.21 0.36 9.45
C SER A 84 0.78 -0.97 9.92
N VAL A 85 0.05 -2.06 9.68
CA VAL A 85 0.49 -3.41 10.06
C VAL A 85 1.72 -3.81 9.24
N THR A 86 1.76 -3.44 7.96
CA THR A 86 2.93 -3.71 7.12
C THR A 86 4.17 -3.02 7.68
N ALA A 87 4.06 -1.74 8.04
CA ALA A 87 5.19 -1.01 8.63
C ALA A 87 5.63 -1.67 9.93
N LEU A 88 4.69 -2.06 10.78
CA LEU A 88 4.98 -2.76 12.02
C LEU A 88 5.71 -4.08 11.76
N PHE A 89 5.23 -4.88 10.81
CA PHE A 89 5.84 -6.17 10.48
C PHE A 89 7.25 -6.00 9.90
N ARG A 90 7.51 -4.92 9.17
CA ARG A 90 8.85 -4.62 8.69
C ARG A 90 9.82 -4.38 9.86
N VAL A 91 9.37 -3.63 10.87
CA VAL A 91 10.18 -3.38 12.06
C VAL A 91 10.42 -4.68 12.83
N ILE A 92 9.39 -5.51 13.01
CA ILE A 92 9.51 -6.79 13.69
C ILE A 92 10.47 -7.72 12.92
N SER A 93 10.34 -7.79 11.60
CA SER A 93 11.22 -8.62 10.78
C SER A 93 12.68 -8.20 10.89
N TRP A 94 12.94 -6.91 10.94
CA TRP A 94 14.27 -6.39 11.19
C TRP A 94 14.80 -6.82 12.55
N GLY A 95 13.95 -6.77 13.59
CA GLY A 95 14.37 -7.06 14.96
C GLY A 95 14.61 -8.54 15.25
N ILE A 96 13.84 -9.44 14.65
CA ILE A 96 13.88 -10.86 15.00
C ILE A 96 14.23 -11.81 13.86
N HIS A 97 14.23 -11.35 12.61
CA HIS A 97 14.51 -12.21 11.44
C HIS A 97 15.68 -11.70 10.59
N ASP A 98 16.45 -10.77 11.12
CA ASP A 98 17.62 -10.22 10.43
C ASP A 98 17.28 -9.66 9.03
N ALA A 99 16.07 -9.15 8.86
CA ALA A 99 15.68 -8.49 7.62
C ALA A 99 16.24 -7.07 7.59
N THR A 100 16.42 -6.52 6.39
CA THR A 100 16.86 -5.14 6.22
C THR A 100 15.83 -4.20 6.85
N PHE A 101 16.31 -3.16 7.54
CA PHE A 101 15.42 -2.09 7.99
C PHE A 101 15.03 -1.25 6.78
N ALA A 102 13.84 -1.50 6.25
CA ALA A 102 13.37 -0.92 5.00
C ALA A 102 12.90 0.53 5.20
N THR A 103 13.84 1.44 5.47
CA THR A 103 13.56 2.82 5.86
C THR A 103 12.63 3.53 4.88
N GLN A 104 12.92 3.45 3.56
CA GLN A 104 12.11 4.16 2.58
C GLN A 104 10.67 3.59 2.48
N PHE A 105 10.51 2.29 2.58
CA PHE A 105 9.17 1.70 2.55
C PHE A 105 8.37 2.04 3.81
N ILE A 106 9.01 1.95 4.97
CA ILE A 106 8.37 2.31 6.25
C ILE A 106 7.96 3.79 6.23
N ALA A 107 8.83 4.67 5.73
CA ALA A 107 8.53 6.10 5.65
C ALA A 107 7.32 6.36 4.75
N VAL A 108 7.27 5.74 3.58
CA VAL A 108 6.15 5.89 2.65
C VAL A 108 4.85 5.36 3.29
N GLU A 109 4.90 4.20 3.93
CA GLU A 109 3.74 3.60 4.58
C GLU A 109 3.18 4.51 5.67
N ILE A 110 4.05 5.08 6.51
CA ILE A 110 3.63 6.00 7.56
C ILE A 110 3.05 7.29 6.97
N LEU A 111 3.66 7.83 5.92
CA LEU A 111 3.17 9.04 5.26
C LEU A 111 1.78 8.82 4.67
N ILE A 112 1.56 7.70 3.99
CA ILE A 112 0.26 7.38 3.40
C ILE A 112 -0.80 7.15 4.49
N VAL A 113 -0.45 6.46 5.57
CA VAL A 113 -1.37 6.27 6.71
C VAL A 113 -1.78 7.62 7.29
N THR A 114 -0.81 8.51 7.48
CA THR A 114 -1.08 9.86 7.97
C THR A 114 -2.01 10.61 7.04
N LEU A 115 -1.75 10.55 5.74
CA LEU A 115 -2.61 11.16 4.73
C LEU A 115 -4.04 10.61 4.82
N LEU A 116 -4.20 9.30 4.90
CA LEU A 116 -5.51 8.67 4.94
C LEU A 116 -6.29 9.06 6.20
N LEU A 117 -5.63 9.06 7.35
CA LEU A 117 -6.30 9.39 8.62
C LEU A 117 -6.70 10.87 8.66
N ILE A 118 -5.81 11.77 8.23
CA ILE A 118 -6.11 13.20 8.19
C ILE A 118 -7.24 13.48 7.20
N THR A 119 -7.18 12.88 6.02
CA THR A 119 -8.21 13.08 4.98
C THR A 119 -9.56 12.57 5.46
N SER A 120 -9.59 11.40 6.10
CA SER A 120 -10.82 10.86 6.67
C SER A 120 -11.40 11.80 7.72
N LYS A 121 -10.57 12.27 8.64
CA LYS A 121 -11.02 13.15 9.72
C LYS A 121 -11.61 14.45 9.19
N ARG A 122 -11.05 14.98 8.11
CA ARG A 122 -11.47 16.27 7.56
C ARG A 122 -12.60 16.18 6.54
N THR A 123 -12.77 15.03 5.87
CA THR A 123 -13.67 14.94 4.71
C THR A 123 -14.71 13.84 4.82
N SER A 124 -14.55 12.89 5.73
CA SER A 124 -15.47 11.76 5.86
C SER A 124 -16.89 12.22 6.16
N ASN A 125 -17.86 11.65 5.46
CA ASN A 125 -19.27 12.04 5.52
C ASN A 125 -20.21 10.93 5.93
N ASN A 126 -19.73 9.88 6.59
CA ASN A 126 -20.57 8.76 7.05
C ASN A 126 -21.34 9.05 8.33
#